data_2b3a6616fb9a61feca32cf1e0c6e9c01
#
_entry.id   2b3a6616fb9a61feca32cf1e0c6e9c01
#
_cell.length_a   1.000
_cell.length_b   1.000
_cell.length_c   1.000
_cell.angle_alpha   90.00
_cell.angle_beta   90.00
_cell.angle_gamma   90.00
#
_symmetry.space_group_name_H-M   'P 1'
#
loop_
_entity.id
_entity.type
_entity.pdbx_description
1 polymer ?
#
loop_
_entity_poly.entity_id
_entity_poly.type
_entity_poly.pdbx_seq_one_letter_code
_entity_poly.pdbx_strand_id
1 'polypeptide(L)'
;PDVLIHLAWDGLPNYNSLHHFETELPKQYLFLKGLVEAGLPALLVTGTCFEYGMQSGALSEEMTPLPNNPYGYAKDALRRQLEFLRGKHSFALTWARLFYMYGEGQAEKSLLAQLKRAVERGDKVFNMSGGEQLRDYLPVSQVASTLVSLALRRADAGIVNLCSGR
;
A
#
# COMPACT_ATOMS: atom_id res chain seq x y z
N PRO A 1 21.75 1.75 -7.96
CA PRO A 1 21.29 1.28 -6.64
C PRO A 1 21.05 -0.23 -6.69
N ASP A 2 21.22 -0.91 -5.55
CA ASP A 2 21.06 -2.37 -5.46
C ASP A 2 19.61 -2.78 -5.15
N VAL A 3 18.82 -1.86 -4.62
CA VAL A 3 17.40 -2.03 -4.34
C VAL A 3 16.70 -0.69 -4.34
N LEU A 4 15.45 -0.67 -4.80
CA LEU A 4 14.57 0.48 -4.68
C LEU A 4 13.37 0.12 -3.80
N ILE A 5 13.05 0.98 -2.82
CA ILE A 5 11.78 0.98 -2.10
C ILE A 5 10.92 2.10 -2.69
N HIS A 6 9.86 1.74 -3.40
CA HIS A 6 8.97 2.68 -4.05
C HIS A 6 7.74 2.95 -3.17
N LEU A 7 7.69 4.13 -2.59
CA LEU A 7 6.59 4.59 -1.71
C LEU A 7 5.74 5.69 -2.35
N ALA A 8 6.22 6.26 -3.47
CA ALA A 8 5.60 7.43 -4.09
C ALA A 8 4.25 7.10 -4.74
N TRP A 9 3.25 7.91 -4.43
CA TRP A 9 1.94 7.91 -5.09
C TRP A 9 1.22 9.22 -4.81
N ASP A 10 0.81 9.93 -5.84
CA ASP A 10 0.09 11.20 -5.70
C ASP A 10 -1.43 11.03 -5.70
N GLY A 11 -2.16 12.08 -5.28
CA GLY A 11 -3.63 12.12 -5.28
C GLY A 11 -4.32 11.57 -4.03
N LEU A 12 -3.57 11.09 -3.03
CA LEU A 12 -4.16 10.65 -1.76
C LEU A 12 -4.53 11.85 -0.86
N PRO A 13 -5.61 11.76 -0.08
CA PRO A 13 -6.47 10.60 0.18
C PRO A 13 -7.72 10.49 -0.69
N ASN A 14 -7.78 11.07 -1.87
CA ASN A 14 -8.95 10.98 -2.75
C ASN A 14 -8.95 9.65 -3.53
N TYR A 15 -9.27 8.54 -2.89
CA TYR A 15 -9.24 7.19 -3.46
C TYR A 15 -10.14 6.99 -4.69
N ASN A 16 -11.15 7.87 -4.89
CA ASN A 16 -12.10 7.78 -5.99
C ASN A 16 -11.72 8.62 -7.22
N SER A 17 -10.59 9.33 -7.18
CA SER A 17 -10.12 10.12 -8.32
C SER A 17 -9.66 9.23 -9.46
N LEU A 18 -10.11 9.53 -10.68
CA LEU A 18 -9.64 8.85 -11.90
C LEU A 18 -8.16 9.14 -12.18
N HIS A 19 -7.60 10.22 -11.60
CA HIS A 19 -6.18 10.57 -11.62
C HIS A 19 -5.27 9.36 -11.32
N HIS A 20 -5.71 8.45 -10.43
CA HIS A 20 -4.91 7.30 -10.04
C HIS A 20 -4.57 6.37 -11.21
N PHE A 21 -5.48 6.16 -12.16
CA PHE A 21 -5.20 5.31 -13.32
C PHE A 21 -4.95 6.10 -14.62
N GLU A 22 -5.43 7.34 -14.72
CA GLU A 22 -5.20 8.16 -15.91
C GLU A 22 -3.80 8.80 -15.92
N THR A 23 -3.28 9.15 -14.75
CA THR A 23 -2.03 9.89 -14.60
C THR A 23 -0.98 9.10 -13.80
N GLU A 24 -1.30 8.70 -12.56
CA GLU A 24 -0.30 8.08 -11.68
C GLU A 24 0.12 6.69 -12.17
N LEU A 25 -0.79 5.83 -12.55
CA LEU A 25 -0.43 4.49 -13.03
C LEU A 25 0.58 4.53 -14.19
N PRO A 26 0.35 5.23 -15.31
CA PRO A 26 1.32 5.26 -16.40
C PRO A 26 2.64 5.94 -16.00
N LYS A 27 2.60 7.00 -15.20
CA LYS A 27 3.79 7.70 -14.70
C LYS A 27 4.66 6.80 -13.85
N GLN A 28 4.08 6.09 -12.87
CA GLN A 28 4.81 5.21 -11.98
C GLN A 28 5.33 3.97 -12.72
N TYR A 29 4.54 3.41 -13.64
CA TYR A 29 5.01 2.30 -14.46
C TYR A 29 6.22 2.67 -15.31
N LEU A 30 6.18 3.79 -16.03
CA LEU A 30 7.28 4.23 -16.88
C LEU A 30 8.55 4.53 -16.06
N PHE A 31 8.40 5.13 -14.88
CA PHE A 31 9.52 5.37 -13.97
C PHE A 31 10.18 4.06 -13.52
N LEU A 32 9.40 3.11 -13.02
CA LEU A 32 9.90 1.83 -12.53
C LEU A 32 10.48 0.97 -13.66
N LYS A 33 9.81 0.95 -14.82
CA LYS A 33 10.31 0.28 -16.02
C LYS A 33 11.67 0.80 -16.43
N GLY A 34 11.86 2.13 -16.49
CA GLY A 34 13.14 2.74 -16.85
C GLY A 34 14.28 2.34 -15.91
N LEU A 35 14.01 2.21 -14.62
CA LEU A 35 15.00 1.75 -13.65
C LEU A 35 15.35 0.26 -13.82
N VAL A 36 14.35 -0.57 -14.06
CA VAL A 36 14.56 -2.01 -14.34
C VAL A 36 15.37 -2.19 -15.64
N GLU A 37 15.03 -1.47 -16.70
CA GLU A 37 15.78 -1.48 -17.97
C GLU A 37 17.21 -0.96 -17.83
N ALA A 38 17.44 -0.05 -16.85
CA ALA A 38 18.78 0.40 -16.47
C ALA A 38 19.53 -0.56 -15.53
N GLY A 39 18.98 -1.76 -15.27
CA GLY A 39 19.65 -2.81 -14.50
C GLY A 39 19.38 -2.81 -13.00
N LEU A 40 18.27 -2.21 -12.53
CA LEU A 40 17.87 -2.32 -11.11
C LEU A 40 17.57 -3.79 -10.75
N PRO A 41 18.32 -4.43 -9.81
CA PRO A 41 18.18 -5.85 -9.58
C PRO A 41 17.07 -6.23 -8.59
N ALA A 42 16.59 -5.29 -7.76
CA ALA A 42 15.55 -5.55 -6.77
C ALA A 42 14.64 -4.34 -6.56
N LEU A 43 13.34 -4.61 -6.56
CA LEU A 43 12.29 -3.60 -6.43
C LEU A 43 11.27 -4.03 -5.37
N LEU A 44 11.06 -3.19 -4.36
CA LEU A 44 9.96 -3.30 -3.43
C LEU A 44 8.99 -2.13 -3.67
N VAL A 45 7.73 -2.44 -3.94
CA VAL A 45 6.66 -1.44 -4.17
C VAL A 45 5.58 -1.59 -3.11
N THR A 46 5.12 -0.47 -2.56
CA THR A 46 3.97 -0.49 -1.66
C THR A 46 2.66 -0.58 -2.45
N GLY A 47 1.93 -1.66 -2.21
CA GLY A 47 0.54 -1.86 -2.58
C GLY A 47 -0.41 -1.37 -1.49
N THR A 48 -1.64 -1.84 -1.53
CA THR A 48 -2.70 -1.42 -0.60
C THR A 48 -3.72 -2.53 -0.36
N CYS A 49 -4.30 -2.59 0.84
CA CYS A 49 -5.43 -3.48 1.12
C CYS A 49 -6.67 -3.17 0.27
N PHE A 50 -6.77 -1.97 -0.32
CA PHE A 50 -7.84 -1.62 -1.27
C PHE A 50 -7.83 -2.45 -2.56
N GLU A 51 -6.73 -3.14 -2.86
CA GLU A 51 -6.67 -4.12 -3.97
C GLU A 51 -7.64 -5.29 -3.75
N TYR A 52 -7.92 -5.66 -2.48
CA TYR A 52 -8.90 -6.70 -2.16
C TYR A 52 -10.36 -6.26 -2.36
N GLY A 53 -10.63 -4.96 -2.41
CA GLY A 53 -11.98 -4.41 -2.49
C GLY A 53 -12.77 -4.65 -1.19
N MET A 54 -14.05 -5.04 -1.33
CA MET A 54 -14.98 -5.23 -0.21
C MET A 54 -15.04 -6.69 0.29
N GLN A 55 -13.99 -7.47 0.09
CA GLN A 55 -13.91 -8.82 0.63
C GLN A 55 -13.81 -8.79 2.16
N SER A 56 -14.43 -9.75 2.82
CA SER A 56 -14.52 -9.84 4.28
C SER A 56 -13.74 -11.05 4.81
N GLY A 57 -13.44 -11.04 6.10
CA GLY A 57 -12.71 -12.11 6.78
C GLY A 57 -11.20 -11.92 6.73
N ALA A 58 -10.46 -12.99 6.98
CA ALA A 58 -9.01 -12.98 6.90
C ALA A 58 -8.56 -12.86 5.42
N LEU A 59 -7.92 -11.76 5.08
CA LEU A 59 -7.42 -11.50 3.73
C LEU A 59 -6.02 -12.11 3.56
N SER A 60 -5.86 -13.01 2.61
CA SER A 60 -4.57 -13.62 2.28
C SER A 60 -4.05 -13.15 0.92
N GLU A 61 -2.74 -13.27 0.71
CA GLU A 61 -2.07 -12.86 -0.51
C GLU A 61 -2.53 -13.62 -1.75
N GLU A 62 -3.05 -14.84 -1.57
CA GLU A 62 -3.56 -15.70 -2.63
C GLU A 62 -4.96 -15.30 -3.13
N MET A 63 -5.66 -14.45 -2.37
CA MET A 63 -7.00 -14.00 -2.76
C MET A 63 -6.96 -13.15 -4.01
N THR A 64 -7.91 -13.39 -4.91
CA THR A 64 -8.05 -12.60 -6.14
C THR A 64 -8.39 -11.15 -5.79
N PRO A 65 -7.60 -10.16 -6.27
CA PRO A 65 -7.93 -8.75 -6.13
C PRO A 65 -9.25 -8.41 -6.82
N LEU A 66 -10.10 -7.68 -6.11
CA LEU A 66 -11.40 -7.18 -6.59
C LEU A 66 -11.56 -5.69 -6.22
N PRO A 67 -10.66 -4.81 -6.67
CA PRO A 67 -10.69 -3.40 -6.28
C PRO A 67 -11.98 -2.73 -6.72
N ASN A 68 -12.58 -1.95 -5.82
CA ASN A 68 -13.85 -1.25 -6.04
C ASN A 68 -13.69 0.28 -6.10
N ASN A 69 -12.47 0.77 -6.18
CA ASN A 69 -12.16 2.19 -6.35
C ASN A 69 -10.94 2.39 -7.28
N PRO A 70 -10.80 3.56 -7.92
CA PRO A 70 -9.72 3.88 -8.84
C PRO A 70 -8.32 3.67 -8.27
N TYR A 71 -8.10 4.01 -7.00
CA TYR A 71 -6.79 3.84 -6.35
C TYR A 71 -6.38 2.36 -6.24
N GLY A 72 -7.24 1.52 -5.66
CA GLY A 72 -6.99 0.08 -5.54
C GLY A 72 -6.79 -0.59 -6.89
N TYR A 73 -7.62 -0.20 -7.89
CA TYR A 73 -7.48 -0.68 -9.26
C TYR A 73 -6.11 -0.31 -9.85
N ALA A 74 -5.70 0.96 -9.74
CA ALA A 74 -4.43 1.42 -10.30
C ALA A 74 -3.23 0.73 -9.64
N LYS A 75 -3.29 0.47 -8.33
CA LYS A 75 -2.25 -0.28 -7.61
C LYS A 75 -2.15 -1.72 -8.08
N ASP A 76 -3.27 -2.46 -8.18
CA ASP A 76 -3.25 -3.84 -8.70
C ASP A 76 -2.80 -3.89 -10.17
N ALA A 77 -3.22 -2.92 -10.99
CA ALA A 77 -2.79 -2.82 -12.38
C ALA A 77 -1.27 -2.60 -12.49
N LEU A 78 -0.68 -1.71 -11.67
CA LEU A 78 0.77 -1.51 -11.63
C LEU A 78 1.50 -2.80 -11.23
N ARG A 79 1.01 -3.53 -10.23
CA ARG A 79 1.57 -4.82 -9.83
C ARG A 79 1.63 -5.79 -11.00
N ARG A 80 0.51 -5.96 -11.71
CA ARG A 80 0.42 -6.86 -12.87
C ARG A 80 1.34 -6.43 -14.01
N GLN A 81 1.44 -5.13 -14.28
CA GLN A 81 2.38 -4.61 -15.28
C GLN A 81 3.83 -4.95 -14.93
N LEU A 82 4.21 -4.83 -13.64
CA LEU A 82 5.55 -5.20 -13.17
C LEU A 82 5.79 -6.71 -13.24
N GLU A 83 4.80 -7.54 -12.99
CA GLU A 83 4.87 -8.99 -13.17
C GLU A 83 5.11 -9.37 -14.64
N PHE A 84 4.42 -8.72 -15.58
CA PHE A 84 4.70 -8.90 -17.03
C PHE A 84 6.08 -8.40 -17.41
N LEU A 85 6.53 -7.28 -16.86
CA LEU A 85 7.87 -6.74 -17.08
C LEU A 85 8.95 -7.73 -16.61
N ARG A 86 8.72 -8.41 -15.46
CA ARG A 86 9.61 -9.44 -14.93
C ARG A 86 9.77 -10.64 -15.87
N GLY A 87 8.79 -10.93 -16.70
CA GLY A 87 8.90 -11.92 -17.78
C GLY A 87 9.89 -11.53 -18.90
N LYS A 88 10.32 -10.26 -18.93
CA LYS A 88 11.27 -9.72 -19.94
C LYS A 88 12.63 -9.36 -19.33
N HIS A 89 12.66 -8.97 -18.06
CA HIS A 89 13.83 -8.48 -17.35
C HIS A 89 13.97 -9.21 -16.02
N SER A 90 15.18 -9.66 -15.70
CA SER A 90 15.46 -10.35 -14.44
C SER A 90 15.61 -9.32 -13.30
N PHE A 91 14.65 -9.25 -12.39
CA PHE A 91 14.73 -8.49 -11.15
C PHE A 91 13.85 -9.14 -10.07
N ALA A 92 14.23 -8.98 -8.80
CA ALA A 92 13.41 -9.41 -7.67
C ALA A 92 12.27 -8.40 -7.45
N LEU A 93 11.04 -8.88 -7.27
CA LEU A 93 9.87 -8.04 -7.02
C LEU A 93 9.22 -8.42 -5.69
N THR A 94 9.10 -7.46 -4.78
CA THR A 94 8.26 -7.56 -3.59
C THR A 94 7.14 -6.54 -3.67
N TRP A 95 5.89 -7.01 -3.61
CA TRP A 95 4.71 -6.17 -3.58
C TRP A 95 4.10 -6.18 -2.18
N ALA A 96 4.31 -5.10 -1.42
CA ALA A 96 3.91 -5.00 -0.02
C ALA A 96 2.53 -4.31 0.10
N ARG A 97 1.45 -5.07 0.28
CA ARG A 97 0.10 -4.53 0.53
C ARG A 97 0.01 -3.96 1.93
N LEU A 98 -0.03 -2.63 2.02
CA LEU A 98 -0.18 -1.93 3.28
C LEU A 98 -1.65 -1.96 3.73
N PHE A 99 -1.86 -2.29 5.00
CA PHE A 99 -3.13 -2.14 5.68
C PHE A 99 -3.18 -0.78 6.41
N TYR A 100 -4.05 -0.62 7.39
CA TYR A 100 -4.18 0.66 8.08
C TYR A 100 -2.98 0.91 8.98
N MET A 101 -2.51 2.15 8.97
CA MET A 101 -1.36 2.56 9.77
C MET A 101 -1.76 3.66 10.75
N TYR A 102 -1.04 3.72 11.87
CA TYR A 102 -1.13 4.82 12.81
C TYR A 102 0.26 5.22 13.31
N GLY A 103 0.37 6.45 13.81
CA GLY A 103 1.62 6.95 14.37
C GLY A 103 1.88 8.41 14.06
N GLU A 104 3.11 8.84 14.27
CA GLU A 104 3.55 10.19 13.98
C GLU A 104 3.42 10.51 12.49
N GLY A 105 3.06 11.75 12.15
CA GLY A 105 2.81 12.17 10.78
C GLY A 105 1.48 11.74 10.18
N GLN A 106 0.61 11.07 10.96
CA GLN A 106 -0.69 10.64 10.46
C GLN A 106 -1.56 11.82 10.06
N ALA A 107 -2.26 11.68 8.92
CA ALA A 107 -3.17 12.71 8.43
C ALA A 107 -4.22 13.08 9.49
N GLU A 108 -4.42 14.37 9.72
CA GLU A 108 -5.32 14.90 10.76
C GLU A 108 -6.77 14.42 10.67
N LYS A 109 -7.22 14.08 9.45
CA LYS A 109 -8.57 13.57 9.18
C LYS A 109 -8.71 12.06 9.38
N SER A 110 -7.62 11.35 9.73
CA SER A 110 -7.71 9.93 10.04
C SER A 110 -8.48 9.67 11.33
N LEU A 111 -9.17 8.53 11.41
CA LEU A 111 -10.01 8.18 12.55
C LEU A 111 -9.25 8.25 13.89
N LEU A 112 -8.08 7.62 13.96
CA LEU A 112 -7.28 7.57 15.19
C LEU A 112 -6.74 8.95 15.59
N ALA A 113 -6.31 9.77 14.60
CA ALA A 113 -5.87 11.14 14.90
C ALA A 113 -7.02 12.02 15.40
N GLN A 114 -8.22 11.86 14.85
CA GLN A 114 -9.41 12.56 15.33
C GLN A 114 -9.82 12.11 16.73
N LEU A 115 -9.83 10.79 16.97
CA LEU A 115 -10.15 10.23 18.28
C LEU A 115 -9.15 10.72 19.35
N LYS A 116 -7.84 10.67 19.08
CA LYS A 116 -6.80 11.18 19.98
C LYS A 116 -7.05 12.63 20.35
N ARG A 117 -7.31 13.50 19.37
CA ARG A 117 -7.62 14.92 19.63
C ARG A 117 -8.91 15.11 20.42
N ALA A 118 -9.95 14.31 20.19
CA ALA A 118 -11.18 14.38 20.97
C ALA A 118 -10.92 14.02 22.44
N VAL A 119 -10.13 12.98 22.71
CA VAL A 119 -9.70 12.60 24.06
C VAL A 119 -8.87 13.71 24.73
N GLU A 120 -7.90 14.29 24.02
CA GLU A 120 -7.05 15.38 24.51
C GLU A 120 -7.85 16.64 24.85
N ARG A 121 -8.96 16.92 24.14
CA ARG A 121 -9.88 18.02 24.45
C ARG A 121 -10.86 17.70 25.59
N GLY A 122 -10.94 16.45 26.03
CA GLY A 122 -11.91 16.01 27.02
C GLY A 122 -13.34 15.86 26.48
N ASP A 123 -13.49 15.65 25.18
CA ASP A 123 -14.80 15.47 24.53
C ASP A 123 -15.48 14.23 25.12
N LYS A 124 -16.72 14.37 25.59
CA LYS A 124 -17.50 13.26 26.18
C LYS A 124 -18.06 12.30 25.11
N VAL A 125 -18.15 12.73 23.88
CA VAL A 125 -18.73 11.99 22.77
C VAL A 125 -17.84 12.16 21.55
N PHE A 126 -17.53 11.04 20.88
CA PHE A 126 -16.85 11.03 19.60
C PHE A 126 -17.78 10.42 18.53
N ASN A 127 -18.20 11.24 17.57
CA ASN A 127 -19.08 10.80 16.50
C ASN A 127 -18.29 10.02 15.45
N MET A 128 -18.68 8.78 15.21
CA MET A 128 -18.09 7.89 14.21
C MET A 128 -19.20 7.05 13.54
N SER A 129 -18.87 6.32 12.47
CA SER A 129 -19.74 5.28 11.92
C SER A 129 -20.00 4.18 12.97
N GLY A 130 -20.92 3.26 12.71
CA GLY A 130 -21.34 2.23 13.68
C GLY A 130 -20.24 1.35 14.28
N GLY A 131 -19.01 1.45 13.78
CA GLY A 131 -17.85 0.71 14.33
C GLY A 131 -17.81 -0.77 13.95
N GLU A 132 -18.66 -1.20 13.02
CA GLU A 132 -18.79 -2.61 12.61
C GLU A 132 -17.68 -3.08 11.67
N GLN A 133 -16.91 -2.14 11.10
CA GLN A 133 -15.84 -2.45 10.18
C GLN A 133 -14.60 -2.95 10.93
N LEU A 134 -14.23 -4.20 10.72
CA LEU A 134 -12.95 -4.72 11.17
C LEU A 134 -11.82 -4.16 10.30
N ARG A 135 -10.79 -3.65 10.94
CA ARG A 135 -9.61 -3.10 10.27
C ARG A 135 -8.37 -3.49 11.03
N ASP A 136 -7.38 -3.99 10.31
CA ASP A 136 -6.07 -4.30 10.87
C ASP A 136 -5.20 -3.05 10.89
N TYR A 137 -4.65 -2.70 12.05
CA TYR A 137 -3.81 -1.53 12.25
C TYR A 137 -2.41 -1.89 12.71
N LEU A 138 -1.40 -1.27 12.10
CA LEU A 138 0.00 -1.37 12.53
C LEU A 138 0.60 0.02 12.84
N PRO A 139 1.54 0.11 13.79
CA PRO A 139 2.37 1.30 13.94
C PRO A 139 3.16 1.56 12.67
N VAL A 140 3.22 2.82 12.20
CA VAL A 140 3.98 3.19 11.00
C VAL A 140 5.46 2.84 11.12
N SER A 141 6.05 2.91 12.32
CA SER A 141 7.44 2.50 12.58
C SER A 141 7.68 1.01 12.33
N GLN A 142 6.70 0.15 12.68
CA GLN A 142 6.78 -1.28 12.40
C GLN A 142 6.65 -1.57 10.91
N VAL A 143 5.75 -0.88 10.23
CA VAL A 143 5.62 -0.98 8.75
C VAL A 143 6.94 -0.58 8.09
N ALA A 144 7.52 0.56 8.48
CA ALA A 144 8.78 1.05 7.91
C ALA A 144 9.93 0.07 8.13
N SER A 145 10.10 -0.46 9.35
CA SER A 145 11.16 -1.45 9.64
C SER A 145 10.98 -2.74 8.86
N THR A 146 9.74 -3.19 8.67
CA THR A 146 9.44 -4.40 7.89
C THR A 146 9.73 -4.18 6.40
N LEU A 147 9.35 -3.02 5.83
CA LEU A 147 9.67 -2.68 4.43
C LEU A 147 11.18 -2.67 4.19
N VAL A 148 11.95 -2.05 5.10
CA VAL A 148 13.42 -2.04 5.00
C VAL A 148 13.98 -3.46 5.09
N SER A 149 13.49 -4.26 6.05
CA SER A 149 13.95 -5.64 6.22
C SER A 149 13.67 -6.51 4.99
N LEU A 150 12.49 -6.36 4.37
CA LEU A 150 12.14 -7.05 3.12
C LEU A 150 13.03 -6.60 1.96
N ALA A 151 13.23 -5.29 1.81
CA ALA A 151 14.05 -4.73 0.74
C ALA A 151 15.52 -5.20 0.81
N LEU A 152 16.09 -5.24 2.02
CA LEU A 152 17.49 -5.67 2.23
C LEU A 152 17.72 -7.15 1.92
N ARG A 153 16.68 -7.97 1.90
CA ARG A 153 16.80 -9.38 1.46
C ARG A 153 17.11 -9.51 -0.03
N ARG A 154 16.77 -8.50 -0.82
CA ARG A 154 16.92 -8.49 -2.30
C ARG A 154 16.36 -9.75 -2.97
N ALA A 155 15.38 -10.37 -2.36
CA ALA A 155 14.76 -11.60 -2.81
C ALA A 155 13.37 -11.32 -3.38
N ASP A 156 12.93 -12.17 -4.30
CA ASP A 156 11.58 -12.17 -4.80
C ASP A 156 10.63 -12.75 -3.72
N ALA A 157 9.99 -11.89 -2.96
CA ALA A 157 9.01 -12.30 -1.95
C ALA A 157 7.58 -12.35 -2.50
N GLY A 158 7.38 -11.94 -3.76
CA GLY A 158 6.04 -11.84 -4.34
C GLY A 158 5.16 -10.84 -3.61
N ILE A 159 3.90 -11.19 -3.39
CA ILE A 159 2.95 -10.36 -2.64
C ILE A 159 3.10 -10.66 -1.14
N VAL A 160 3.11 -9.60 -0.33
CA VAL A 160 3.20 -9.69 1.14
C VAL A 160 2.18 -8.72 1.75
N ASN A 161 1.31 -9.20 2.62
CA ASN A 161 0.43 -8.35 3.42
C ASN A 161 1.19 -7.78 4.63
N LEU A 162 1.27 -6.47 4.73
CA LEU A 162 1.80 -5.79 5.91
C LEU A 162 0.65 -5.42 6.84
N CYS A 163 0.35 -6.34 7.75
CA CYS A 163 -0.75 -6.27 8.71
C CYS A 163 -0.34 -6.92 10.04
N SER A 164 -1.15 -6.75 11.09
CA SER A 164 -0.93 -7.41 12.38
C SER A 164 -1.39 -8.87 12.38
N GLY A 165 -2.38 -9.20 11.55
CA GLY A 165 -3.03 -10.51 11.50
C GLY A 165 -3.99 -10.76 12.68
N ARG A 166 -4.48 -9.67 13.33
CA ARG A 166 -5.34 -9.75 14.53
C ARG A 166 -6.64 -8.98 14.34
#